data_bba62e8a5bcc92dda39a71cb24fa6625
#
_entry.id   bba62e8a5bcc92dda39a71cb24fa6625
#
_cell.length_a   1.000
_cell.length_b   1.000
_cell.length_c   1.000
_cell.angle_alpha   90.00
_cell.angle_beta   90.00
_cell.angle_gamma   90.00
#
_symmetry.space_group_name_H-M   'P 1'
#
loop_
_entity.id
_entity.type
_entity.pdbx_description
1 polymer ?
#
loop_
_entity_poly.entity_id
_entity_poly.type
_entity_poly.pdbx_seq_one_letter_code
_entity_poly.pdbx_strand_id
1 'polypeptide(L)'
;MKKTMLVGSGIVVSIILLLNACKHQIPVPPNNGNPGGVSGIPGTVGRVCSSDSVYFANDIYPLISSTCAMAGCHDAITHKEGIDLSTYNNIKNYIVAGNASESKIYKTIIKTDNERMPPPPMPAWTTEQITKLRTWINQGARNNACDRCDTTDYKFSTAIKPLIQNKCQGCHNPASLGGGIDLSTYTAIKAAGTNGKLYGSVNWSSGYIPMPQGGLKMPECEIKQIRKWIDAGMLNN
;
A
#
# COMPACT_ATOMS: atom_id res chain seq x y z
N MET A 1 -15.02 38.86 72.91
CA MET A 1 -14.25 38.71 71.65
C MET A 1 -14.97 37.67 70.79
N LYS A 2 -15.78 38.13 69.81
CA LYS A 2 -16.54 37.27 68.91
C LYS A 2 -15.75 37.15 67.57
N LYS A 3 -15.31 35.97 67.17
CA LYS A 3 -14.73 35.69 65.87
C LYS A 3 -15.85 35.28 64.92
N THR A 4 -16.06 36.09 63.90
CA THR A 4 -17.00 35.86 62.83
C THR A 4 -16.31 34.96 61.82
N MET A 5 -16.91 33.79 61.50
CA MET A 5 -16.47 32.84 60.45
C MET A 5 -17.14 33.21 59.12
N LEU A 6 -16.37 33.62 58.15
CA LEU A 6 -16.83 33.79 56.76
C LEU A 6 -16.86 32.46 56.09
N VAL A 7 -18.05 32.06 55.64
CA VAL A 7 -18.24 30.90 54.76
C VAL A 7 -18.06 31.36 53.31
N GLY A 8 -16.97 30.93 52.70
CA GLY A 8 -16.70 31.16 51.29
C GLY A 8 -17.49 30.17 50.42
N SER A 9 -18.41 30.70 49.62
CA SER A 9 -19.16 29.93 48.61
C SER A 9 -18.27 29.67 47.40
N GLY A 10 -17.79 28.43 47.26
CA GLY A 10 -17.03 28.00 46.10
C GLY A 10 -17.95 27.68 44.93
N ILE A 11 -17.87 28.49 43.88
CA ILE A 11 -18.53 28.21 42.62
C ILE A 11 -17.70 27.15 41.87
N VAL A 12 -18.24 25.94 41.78
CA VAL A 12 -17.68 24.87 40.91
C VAL A 12 -18.08 25.16 39.47
N VAL A 13 -17.16 25.69 38.68
CA VAL A 13 -17.32 25.84 37.25
C VAL A 13 -16.99 24.47 36.58
N SER A 14 -18.03 23.74 36.24
CA SER A 14 -17.90 22.52 35.41
C SER A 14 -17.50 22.92 34.00
N ILE A 15 -16.22 22.75 33.67
CA ILE A 15 -15.74 22.86 32.27
C ILE A 15 -16.12 21.58 31.55
N ILE A 16 -17.19 21.65 30.76
CA ILE A 16 -17.54 20.59 29.78
C ILE A 16 -16.57 20.71 28.62
N LEU A 17 -15.55 19.85 28.59
CA LEU A 17 -14.69 19.65 27.43
C LEU A 17 -15.51 18.97 26.34
N LEU A 18 -15.96 19.74 25.36
CA LEU A 18 -16.49 19.22 24.08
C LEU A 18 -15.32 18.62 23.30
N LEU A 19 -15.17 17.31 23.38
CA LEU A 19 -14.30 16.55 22.49
C LEU A 19 -14.89 16.62 21.07
N ASN A 20 -14.47 17.62 20.29
CA ASN A 20 -14.65 17.60 18.84
C ASN A 20 -13.72 16.51 18.28
N ALA A 21 -14.24 15.29 18.16
CA ALA A 21 -13.60 14.25 17.38
C ALA A 21 -13.54 14.76 15.93
N CYS A 22 -12.32 15.05 15.44
CA CYS A 22 -12.08 15.35 14.04
C CYS A 22 -12.52 14.15 13.22
N LYS A 23 -13.72 14.22 12.64
CA LYS A 23 -14.12 13.31 11.55
C LYS A 23 -13.31 13.70 10.34
N HIS A 24 -12.22 12.99 10.10
CA HIS A 24 -11.45 13.10 8.88
C HIS A 24 -12.30 12.53 7.75
N GLN A 25 -13.04 13.39 7.06
CA GLN A 25 -13.70 13.02 5.81
C GLN A 25 -12.63 13.01 4.73
N ILE A 26 -12.34 11.83 4.21
CA ILE A 26 -11.50 11.68 3.01
C ILE A 26 -12.25 12.37 1.87
N PRO A 27 -11.69 13.41 1.21
CA PRO A 27 -12.33 14.03 0.07
C PRO A 27 -12.52 12.99 -1.05
N VAL A 28 -13.77 12.68 -1.37
CA VAL A 28 -14.08 11.90 -2.57
C VAL A 28 -13.82 12.82 -3.77
N PRO A 29 -12.91 12.44 -4.70
CA PRO A 29 -12.66 13.26 -5.88
C PRO A 29 -13.92 13.38 -6.73
N PRO A 30 -14.15 14.53 -7.43
CA PRO A 30 -15.35 14.75 -8.22
C PRO A 30 -15.49 13.70 -9.32
N ASN A 31 -16.69 13.18 -9.43
CA ASN A 31 -17.11 12.17 -10.40
C ASN A 31 -17.11 12.77 -11.82
N ASN A 32 -16.04 12.62 -12.58
CA ASN A 32 -16.05 12.91 -14.01
C ASN A 32 -16.69 11.73 -14.74
N GLY A 33 -17.92 11.94 -15.16
CA GLY A 33 -18.79 10.97 -15.74
C GLY A 33 -18.21 10.15 -16.88
N ASN A 34 -18.38 8.85 -16.79
CA ASN A 34 -18.37 7.94 -17.93
C ASN A 34 -19.65 7.08 -17.85
N PRO A 35 -20.49 7.06 -18.92
CA PRO A 35 -21.76 6.33 -18.91
C PRO A 35 -21.54 4.86 -19.21
N GLY A 36 -21.70 4.03 -18.21
CA GLY A 36 -21.65 2.57 -18.32
C GLY A 36 -22.02 1.93 -16.98
N GLY A 37 -23.19 2.34 -16.44
CA GLY A 37 -23.67 1.83 -15.16
C GLY A 37 -24.35 0.49 -15.29
N VAL A 38 -23.94 -0.49 -14.47
CA VAL A 38 -24.81 -1.60 -14.08
C VAL A 38 -25.43 -1.23 -12.74
N SER A 39 -26.74 -1.03 -12.79
CA SER A 39 -27.59 -0.62 -11.67
C SER A 39 -27.80 -1.77 -10.69
N GLY A 40 -27.64 -1.49 -9.40
CA GLY A 40 -28.26 -2.27 -8.35
C GLY A 40 -27.32 -2.78 -7.27
N ILE A 41 -26.99 -1.92 -6.30
CA ILE A 41 -26.92 -2.19 -4.83
C ILE A 41 -26.48 -0.84 -4.19
N PRO A 42 -27.15 -0.30 -3.14
CA PRO A 42 -26.69 0.89 -2.43
C PRO A 42 -25.52 0.54 -1.53
N GLY A 43 -24.33 1.10 -1.83
CA GLY A 43 -23.15 0.99 -0.99
C GLY A 43 -21.94 0.41 -1.74
N THR A 44 -21.05 1.29 -2.18
CA THR A 44 -19.76 1.01 -2.85
C THR A 44 -19.86 0.50 -4.28
N VAL A 45 -20.09 1.42 -5.21
CA VAL A 45 -19.77 1.15 -6.62
C VAL A 45 -18.25 1.21 -6.77
N GLY A 46 -17.59 0.05 -6.62
CA GLY A 46 -16.18 -0.10 -6.94
C GLY A 46 -15.96 0.24 -8.42
N ARG A 47 -14.98 1.08 -8.70
CA ARG A 47 -14.60 1.39 -10.08
C ARG A 47 -13.95 0.15 -10.68
N VAL A 48 -14.60 -0.48 -11.66
CA VAL A 48 -14.04 -1.61 -12.40
C VAL A 48 -12.70 -1.20 -13.05
N CYS A 49 -11.70 -2.05 -12.93
CA CYS A 49 -10.39 -1.81 -13.53
C CYS A 49 -10.46 -1.96 -15.05
N SER A 50 -9.98 -0.96 -15.78
CA SER A 50 -9.71 -1.10 -17.22
C SER A 50 -8.40 -1.85 -17.43
N SER A 51 -8.37 -2.78 -18.37
CA SER A 51 -7.15 -3.52 -18.77
C SER A 51 -6.04 -2.60 -19.28
N ASP A 52 -6.42 -1.45 -19.84
CA ASP A 52 -5.50 -0.51 -20.50
C ASP A 52 -4.99 0.58 -19.54
N SER A 53 -5.43 0.54 -18.28
CA SER A 53 -5.09 1.55 -17.28
C SER A 53 -4.19 0.97 -16.20
N VAL A 54 -3.19 1.74 -15.80
CA VAL A 54 -2.39 1.48 -14.62
C VAL A 54 -2.86 2.38 -13.48
N TYR A 55 -3.10 1.78 -12.32
CA TYR A 55 -3.67 2.46 -11.16
C TYR A 55 -2.63 2.69 -10.07
N PHE A 56 -2.55 3.91 -9.56
CA PHE A 56 -1.57 4.26 -8.53
C PHE A 56 -1.68 3.35 -7.30
N ALA A 57 -2.87 3.26 -6.71
CA ALA A 57 -3.07 2.49 -5.47
C ALA A 57 -2.88 0.98 -5.64
N ASN A 58 -3.18 0.44 -6.83
CA ASN A 58 -3.15 -0.99 -7.09
C ASN A 58 -1.80 -1.47 -7.64
N ASP A 59 -1.16 -0.66 -8.50
CA ASP A 59 -0.03 -1.10 -9.31
C ASP A 59 1.28 -0.41 -8.95
N ILE A 60 1.25 0.88 -8.58
CA ILE A 60 2.45 1.71 -8.43
C ILE A 60 2.85 1.88 -6.97
N TYR A 61 1.90 2.31 -6.12
CA TYR A 61 2.20 2.56 -4.71
C TYR A 61 2.75 1.32 -3.98
N PRO A 62 2.23 0.10 -4.19
CA PRO A 62 2.81 -1.10 -3.59
C PRO A 62 4.27 -1.34 -3.99
N LEU A 63 4.64 -1.07 -5.24
CA LEU A 63 6.03 -1.19 -5.71
C LEU A 63 6.93 -0.16 -5.02
N ILE A 64 6.52 1.11 -5.02
CA ILE A 64 7.31 2.19 -4.40
C ILE A 64 7.42 1.99 -2.89
N SER A 65 6.33 1.66 -2.20
CA SER A 65 6.35 1.47 -0.76
C SER A 65 7.22 0.30 -0.31
N SER A 66 7.26 -0.77 -1.10
CA SER A 66 8.02 -1.98 -0.78
C SER A 66 9.48 -1.97 -1.24
N THR A 67 9.89 -1.04 -2.09
CA THR A 67 11.26 -1.01 -2.64
C THR A 67 11.98 0.32 -2.44
N CYS A 68 11.27 1.41 -2.28
CA CYS A 68 11.82 2.77 -2.18
C CYS A 68 11.51 3.42 -0.83
N ALA A 69 10.25 3.43 -0.41
CA ALA A 69 9.79 4.08 0.83
C ALA A 69 9.89 3.15 2.05
N MET A 70 10.89 2.28 2.07
CA MET A 70 11.17 1.39 3.20
C MET A 70 11.88 2.13 4.32
N ALA A 71 11.78 1.63 5.56
CA ALA A 71 12.52 2.11 6.70
C ALA A 71 14.04 2.12 6.41
N GLY A 72 14.69 3.23 6.69
CA GLY A 72 16.11 3.45 6.38
C GLY A 72 16.39 3.94 4.96
N CYS A 73 15.36 4.14 4.14
CA CYS A 73 15.46 4.65 2.77
C CYS A 73 14.66 5.94 2.59
N HIS A 74 13.65 5.95 1.73
CA HIS A 74 12.85 7.13 1.40
C HIS A 74 11.47 7.09 2.09
N ASP A 75 11.42 6.60 3.32
CA ASP A 75 10.22 6.61 4.17
C ASP A 75 10.01 7.98 4.82
N ALA A 76 8.83 8.16 5.46
CA ALA A 76 8.44 9.41 6.11
C ALA A 76 9.29 9.80 7.33
N ILE A 77 10.16 8.93 7.82
CA ILE A 77 11.02 9.19 9.00
C ILE A 77 12.47 9.43 8.58
N THR A 78 13.01 8.53 7.76
CA THR A 78 14.44 8.55 7.38
C THR A 78 14.73 9.62 6.34
N HIS A 79 13.88 9.82 5.35
CA HIS A 79 14.05 10.79 4.25
C HIS A 79 15.46 10.79 3.66
N LYS A 80 16.02 9.61 3.35
CA LYS A 80 17.39 9.54 2.84
C LYS A 80 17.59 10.52 1.70
N GLU A 81 18.63 11.33 1.78
CA GLU A 81 18.92 12.43 0.85
C GLU A 81 17.79 13.48 0.75
N GLY A 82 16.96 13.62 1.79
CA GLY A 82 15.82 14.54 1.81
C GLY A 82 14.64 14.11 0.93
N ILE A 83 14.63 12.85 0.48
CA ILE A 83 13.60 12.32 -0.40
C ILE A 83 12.62 11.46 0.41
N ASP A 84 11.35 11.85 0.44
CA ASP A 84 10.23 11.10 0.98
C ASP A 84 9.36 10.59 -0.18
N LEU A 85 9.14 9.28 -0.25
CA LEU A 85 8.29 8.62 -1.24
C LEU A 85 7.11 7.88 -0.60
N SER A 86 6.75 8.22 0.64
CA SER A 86 5.72 7.54 1.41
C SER A 86 4.28 7.89 0.98
N THR A 87 4.07 8.99 0.26
CA THR A 87 2.76 9.45 -0.18
C THR A 87 2.72 9.77 -1.67
N TYR A 88 1.50 9.75 -2.26
CA TYR A 88 1.32 10.18 -3.65
C TYR A 88 1.83 11.60 -3.91
N ASN A 89 1.54 12.54 -3.01
CA ASN A 89 1.92 13.94 -3.19
C ASN A 89 3.45 14.09 -3.19
N ASN A 90 4.15 13.36 -2.36
CA ASN A 90 5.61 13.37 -2.30
C ASN A 90 6.22 12.71 -3.55
N ILE A 91 5.69 11.55 -3.96
CA ILE A 91 6.11 10.83 -5.18
C ILE A 91 5.94 11.73 -6.41
N LYS A 92 4.84 12.47 -6.49
CA LYS A 92 4.53 13.36 -7.62
C LYS A 92 5.60 14.43 -7.88
N ASN A 93 6.35 14.86 -6.85
CA ASN A 93 7.45 15.84 -6.98
C ASN A 93 8.62 15.33 -7.84
N TYR A 94 8.70 14.02 -8.06
CA TYR A 94 9.74 13.37 -8.84
C TYR A 94 9.25 12.86 -10.19
N ILE A 95 8.07 13.34 -10.63
CA ILE A 95 7.38 12.88 -11.84
C ILE A 95 6.99 14.07 -12.72
N VAL A 96 7.25 13.92 -14.01
CA VAL A 96 6.67 14.75 -15.06
C VAL A 96 5.50 13.99 -15.67
N ALA A 97 4.28 14.37 -15.30
CA ALA A 97 3.07 13.69 -15.76
C ALA A 97 2.98 13.72 -17.30
N GLY A 98 2.73 12.57 -17.89
CA GLY A 98 2.72 12.40 -19.35
C GLY A 98 4.09 12.15 -19.98
N ASN A 99 5.19 12.24 -19.21
CA ASN A 99 6.53 12.06 -19.74
C ASN A 99 7.44 11.27 -18.77
N ALA A 100 7.50 9.97 -18.98
CA ALA A 100 8.31 9.10 -18.13
C ALA A 100 9.82 9.39 -18.31
N SER A 101 10.28 9.69 -19.52
CA SER A 101 11.70 9.92 -19.79
C SER A 101 12.25 11.18 -19.10
N GLU A 102 11.40 12.14 -18.75
CA GLU A 102 11.77 13.32 -17.97
C GLU A 102 11.54 13.15 -16.47
N SER A 103 10.87 12.08 -16.03
CA SER A 103 10.58 11.80 -14.63
C SER A 103 11.80 11.29 -13.88
N LYS A 104 12.22 11.97 -12.80
CA LYS A 104 13.42 11.62 -12.02
C LYS A 104 13.37 10.19 -11.49
N ILE A 105 12.23 9.77 -10.94
CA ILE A 105 12.05 8.42 -10.40
C ILE A 105 12.26 7.35 -11.49
N TYR A 106 11.74 7.58 -12.72
CA TYR A 106 11.90 6.64 -13.82
C TYR A 106 13.37 6.57 -14.29
N LYS A 107 14.01 7.73 -14.49
CA LYS A 107 15.44 7.82 -14.87
C LYS A 107 16.33 7.05 -13.89
N THR A 108 16.03 7.14 -12.59
CA THR A 108 16.84 6.50 -11.55
C THR A 108 16.65 4.99 -11.49
N ILE A 109 15.42 4.50 -11.71
CA ILE A 109 15.11 3.07 -11.67
C ILE A 109 15.72 2.31 -12.87
N ILE A 110 15.81 2.95 -14.04
CA ILE A 110 16.37 2.31 -15.26
C ILE A 110 17.91 2.36 -15.36
N LYS A 111 18.59 3.02 -14.43
CA LYS A 111 20.06 3.00 -14.38
C LYS A 111 20.59 1.59 -14.18
N THR A 112 21.78 1.32 -14.72
CA THR A 112 22.47 0.03 -14.59
C THR A 112 23.74 0.11 -13.75
N ASP A 113 24.13 1.33 -13.36
CA ASP A 113 25.28 1.62 -12.53
C ASP A 113 24.95 1.63 -11.02
N ASN A 114 25.91 2.05 -10.20
CA ASN A 114 25.77 2.12 -8.75
C ASN A 114 24.78 3.20 -8.26
N GLU A 115 24.31 4.07 -9.15
CA GLU A 115 23.31 5.08 -8.85
C GLU A 115 21.88 4.58 -9.10
N ARG A 116 21.73 3.33 -9.53
CA ARG A 116 20.43 2.67 -9.69
C ARG A 116 19.67 2.63 -8.37
N MET A 117 18.35 2.84 -8.44
CA MET A 117 17.46 2.59 -7.31
C MET A 117 16.47 1.43 -7.64
N PRO A 118 16.22 0.56 -6.66
CA PRO A 118 16.92 0.39 -5.38
C PRO A 118 18.41 0.06 -5.57
N PRO A 119 19.30 0.50 -4.65
CA PRO A 119 20.74 0.29 -4.81
C PRO A 119 21.11 -1.19 -4.59
N PRO A 120 22.21 -1.69 -5.18
CA PRO A 120 22.72 -3.01 -4.84
C PRO A 120 23.00 -3.11 -3.30
N PRO A 121 22.78 -4.26 -2.66
CA PRO A 121 22.42 -5.56 -3.26
C PRO A 121 20.92 -5.77 -3.53
N MET A 122 20.07 -4.75 -3.31
CA MET A 122 18.64 -4.86 -3.59
C MET A 122 18.41 -5.20 -5.08
N PRO A 123 17.43 -6.08 -5.39
CA PRO A 123 17.14 -6.42 -6.78
C PRO A 123 16.66 -5.20 -7.57
N ALA A 124 17.08 -5.14 -8.83
CA ALA A 124 16.52 -4.17 -9.77
C ALA A 124 15.03 -4.45 -10.01
N TRP A 125 14.28 -3.43 -10.37
CA TRP A 125 12.92 -3.62 -10.85
C TRP A 125 12.92 -4.46 -12.14
N THR A 126 11.94 -5.34 -12.28
CA THR A 126 11.76 -6.14 -13.48
C THR A 126 11.29 -5.26 -14.65
N THR A 127 11.48 -5.71 -15.86
CA THR A 127 10.97 -5.03 -17.07
C THR A 127 9.47 -4.76 -17.00
N GLU A 128 8.70 -5.68 -16.40
CA GLU A 128 7.26 -5.50 -16.20
C GLU A 128 6.96 -4.35 -15.22
N GLN A 129 7.66 -4.29 -14.09
CA GLN A 129 7.49 -3.24 -13.08
C GLN A 129 7.87 -1.86 -13.66
N ILE A 130 8.98 -1.79 -14.39
CA ILE A 130 9.43 -0.59 -15.09
C ILE A 130 8.40 -0.15 -16.14
N THR A 131 7.84 -1.10 -16.88
CA THR A 131 6.80 -0.83 -17.89
C THR A 131 5.52 -0.30 -17.25
N LYS A 132 5.08 -0.86 -16.11
CA LYS A 132 3.94 -0.33 -15.34
C LYS A 132 4.16 1.11 -14.90
N LEU A 133 5.33 1.42 -14.33
CA LEU A 133 5.66 2.79 -13.93
C LEU A 133 5.63 3.74 -15.11
N ARG A 134 6.28 3.38 -16.23
CA ARG A 134 6.29 4.18 -17.46
C ARG A 134 4.88 4.43 -17.97
N THR A 135 4.05 3.40 -18.01
CA THR A 135 2.67 3.50 -18.49
C THR A 135 1.84 4.43 -17.61
N TRP A 136 1.92 4.27 -16.27
CA TRP A 136 1.23 5.13 -15.34
C TRP A 136 1.64 6.60 -15.47
N ILE A 137 2.94 6.88 -15.58
CA ILE A 137 3.44 8.25 -15.78
C ILE A 137 2.88 8.84 -17.08
N ASN A 138 2.95 8.08 -18.19
CA ASN A 138 2.48 8.52 -19.50
C ASN A 138 0.96 8.70 -19.56
N GLN A 139 0.21 8.00 -18.71
CA GLN A 139 -1.23 8.18 -18.49
C GLN A 139 -1.57 9.39 -17.60
N GLY A 140 -0.58 10.21 -17.26
CA GLY A 140 -0.76 11.43 -16.48
C GLY A 140 -0.49 11.27 -14.99
N ALA A 141 0.11 10.18 -14.55
CA ALA A 141 0.51 9.91 -13.16
C ALA A 141 -0.63 10.18 -12.16
N ARG A 142 -1.82 9.71 -12.42
CA ARG A 142 -3.03 10.01 -11.64
C ARG A 142 -3.03 9.29 -10.29
N ASN A 143 -3.56 9.95 -9.27
CA ASN A 143 -3.88 9.30 -7.98
C ASN A 143 -5.21 8.56 -8.11
N ASN A 144 -5.16 7.37 -8.69
CA ASN A 144 -6.34 6.58 -9.00
C ASN A 144 -6.28 5.19 -8.36
N ALA A 145 -7.45 4.60 -8.16
CA ALA A 145 -7.65 3.25 -7.67
C ALA A 145 -8.79 2.58 -8.44
N CYS A 146 -8.78 1.25 -8.45
CA CYS A 146 -9.89 0.45 -8.96
C CYS A 146 -10.04 -0.85 -8.18
N ASP A 147 -11.21 -1.49 -8.28
CA ASP A 147 -11.46 -2.81 -7.71
C ASP A 147 -11.11 -3.89 -8.74
N ARG A 148 -9.85 -4.33 -8.71
CA ARG A 148 -9.34 -5.36 -9.63
C ARG A 148 -9.58 -6.77 -9.12
N CYS A 149 -9.97 -6.91 -7.90
CA CYS A 149 -9.96 -8.19 -7.25
C CYS A 149 -11.17 -9.03 -7.63
N ASP A 150 -10.90 -10.13 -8.28
CA ASP A 150 -11.86 -11.22 -8.51
C ASP A 150 -11.63 -12.33 -7.50
N THR A 151 -12.47 -12.44 -6.50
CA THR A 151 -12.37 -13.52 -5.50
C THR A 151 -12.71 -14.90 -6.04
N THR A 152 -13.13 -15.05 -7.28
CA THR A 152 -13.29 -16.34 -7.94
C THR A 152 -11.97 -16.88 -8.49
N ASP A 153 -11.03 -15.99 -8.86
CA ASP A 153 -9.64 -16.34 -9.18
C ASP A 153 -8.77 -16.25 -7.92
N TYR A 154 -8.33 -17.39 -7.44
CA TYR A 154 -7.35 -17.55 -6.35
C TYR A 154 -6.26 -18.55 -6.69
N LYS A 155 -6.01 -18.79 -7.98
CA LYS A 155 -4.92 -19.64 -8.44
C LYS A 155 -3.57 -19.00 -8.12
N PHE A 156 -2.57 -19.85 -7.89
CA PHE A 156 -1.24 -19.36 -7.58
C PHE A 156 -0.65 -18.51 -8.72
N SER A 157 -0.73 -19.02 -9.96
CA SER A 157 -0.10 -18.38 -11.12
C SER A 157 -0.74 -17.03 -11.49
N THR A 158 -2.07 -16.92 -11.42
CA THR A 158 -2.82 -15.77 -11.95
C THR A 158 -3.17 -14.72 -10.88
N ALA A 159 -3.35 -15.13 -9.63
CA ALA A 159 -3.76 -14.24 -8.55
C ALA A 159 -2.69 -14.09 -7.45
N ILE A 160 -2.22 -15.19 -6.84
CA ILE A 160 -1.41 -15.13 -5.63
C ILE A 160 0.04 -14.71 -5.93
N LYS A 161 0.69 -15.33 -6.91
CA LYS A 161 2.08 -15.01 -7.28
C LYS A 161 2.25 -13.55 -7.68
N PRO A 162 1.44 -12.96 -8.59
CA PRO A 162 1.53 -11.54 -8.92
C PRO A 162 1.28 -10.62 -7.72
N LEU A 163 0.35 -10.99 -6.84
CA LEU A 163 0.07 -10.21 -5.62
C LEU A 163 1.28 -10.19 -4.69
N ILE A 164 1.89 -11.36 -4.42
CA ILE A 164 3.10 -11.46 -3.58
C ILE A 164 4.29 -10.73 -4.22
N GLN A 165 4.48 -10.87 -5.52
CA GLN A 165 5.56 -10.19 -6.24
C GLN A 165 5.46 -8.67 -6.14
N ASN A 166 4.27 -8.13 -6.29
CA ASN A 166 4.07 -6.69 -6.35
C ASN A 166 4.01 -6.04 -4.96
N LYS A 167 3.56 -6.76 -3.92
CA LYS A 167 3.28 -6.18 -2.60
C LYS A 167 4.18 -6.66 -1.48
N CYS A 168 4.86 -7.79 -1.64
CA CYS A 168 5.62 -8.42 -0.56
C CYS A 168 7.12 -8.55 -0.87
N GLN A 169 7.48 -8.98 -2.08
CA GLN A 169 8.85 -9.31 -2.45
C GLN A 169 9.81 -8.12 -2.46
N GLY A 170 9.32 -6.88 -2.44
CA GLY A 170 10.17 -5.71 -2.24
C GLY A 170 10.97 -5.80 -0.93
N CYS A 171 10.33 -6.26 0.15
CA CYS A 171 10.97 -6.46 1.46
C CYS A 171 11.33 -7.92 1.73
N HIS A 172 10.50 -8.88 1.31
CA HIS A 172 10.64 -10.31 1.59
C HIS A 172 11.30 -11.05 0.42
N ASN A 173 12.57 -10.75 0.17
CA ASN A 173 13.41 -11.34 -0.88
C ASN A 173 14.77 -11.72 -0.31
N PRO A 174 15.57 -12.54 -1.03
CA PRO A 174 16.87 -13.02 -0.52
C PRO A 174 17.87 -11.93 -0.15
N ALA A 175 17.75 -10.73 -0.74
CA ALA A 175 18.67 -9.62 -0.47
C ALA A 175 18.30 -8.83 0.80
N SER A 176 17.00 -8.68 1.10
CA SER A 176 16.55 -7.88 2.25
C SER A 176 16.07 -8.73 3.43
N LEU A 177 15.54 -9.95 3.18
CA LEU A 177 15.01 -10.88 4.18
C LEU A 177 14.16 -10.20 5.26
N GLY A 178 13.22 -9.33 4.87
CA GLY A 178 12.37 -8.59 5.81
C GLY A 178 11.79 -9.50 6.88
N GLY A 179 12.12 -9.26 8.15
CA GLY A 179 11.77 -10.12 9.28
C GLY A 179 12.30 -11.56 9.18
N GLY A 180 13.37 -11.81 8.42
CA GLY A 180 13.94 -13.15 8.20
C GLY A 180 13.11 -14.03 7.26
N ILE A 181 12.17 -13.43 6.49
CA ILE A 181 11.26 -14.18 5.62
C ILE A 181 11.57 -13.87 4.15
N ASP A 182 11.83 -14.90 3.36
CA ASP A 182 11.89 -14.85 1.90
C ASP A 182 10.56 -15.35 1.32
N LEU A 183 9.97 -14.59 0.41
CA LEU A 183 8.75 -14.95 -0.33
C LEU A 183 9.00 -15.00 -1.85
N SER A 184 10.24 -15.25 -2.29
CA SER A 184 10.60 -15.27 -3.70
C SER A 184 10.18 -16.55 -4.43
N THR A 185 9.97 -17.65 -3.69
CA THR A 185 9.64 -18.95 -4.27
C THR A 185 8.27 -19.45 -3.82
N TYR A 186 7.63 -20.28 -4.66
CA TYR A 186 6.38 -20.94 -4.27
C TYR A 186 6.50 -21.71 -2.95
N THR A 187 7.59 -22.46 -2.77
CA THR A 187 7.82 -23.25 -1.55
C THR A 187 7.86 -22.38 -0.29
N ALA A 188 8.53 -21.24 -0.37
CA ALA A 188 8.61 -20.30 0.74
C ALA A 188 7.27 -19.62 1.02
N ILE A 189 6.53 -19.23 -0.02
CA ILE A 189 5.17 -18.66 0.10
C ILE A 189 4.22 -19.68 0.74
N LYS A 190 4.27 -20.94 0.28
CA LYS A 190 3.48 -22.04 0.84
C LYS A 190 3.80 -22.29 2.30
N ALA A 191 5.09 -22.29 2.68
CA ALA A 191 5.50 -22.42 4.07
C ALA A 191 4.94 -21.30 4.96
N ALA A 192 4.97 -20.04 4.47
CA ALA A 192 4.36 -18.90 5.17
C ALA A 192 2.84 -18.99 5.27
N GLY A 193 2.18 -19.63 4.30
CA GLY A 193 0.75 -19.96 4.36
C GLY A 193 0.47 -21.06 5.39
N THR A 194 1.25 -22.14 5.38
CA THR A 194 1.07 -23.29 6.27
C THR A 194 1.24 -22.93 7.74
N ASN A 195 2.22 -22.09 8.09
CA ASN A 195 2.45 -21.66 9.48
C ASN A 195 1.53 -20.48 9.90
N GLY A 196 0.60 -20.07 9.06
CA GLY A 196 -0.38 -19.01 9.34
C GLY A 196 0.17 -17.58 9.23
N LYS A 197 1.48 -17.40 9.07
CA LYS A 197 2.09 -16.05 9.04
C LYS A 197 1.60 -15.21 7.87
N LEU A 198 1.47 -15.81 6.68
CA LEU A 198 1.03 -15.07 5.51
C LEU A 198 -0.35 -14.42 5.74
N TYR A 199 -1.37 -15.24 6.05
CA TYR A 199 -2.72 -14.73 6.26
C TYR A 199 -2.83 -13.87 7.53
N GLY A 200 -2.27 -14.33 8.64
CA GLY A 200 -2.34 -13.60 9.91
C GLY A 200 -1.78 -12.19 9.82
N SER A 201 -0.65 -12.02 9.12
CA SER A 201 -0.02 -10.70 8.94
C SER A 201 -0.82 -9.79 8.02
N VAL A 202 -1.26 -10.25 6.84
CA VAL A 202 -2.00 -9.39 5.90
C VAL A 202 -3.42 -9.07 6.38
N ASN A 203 -4.03 -9.97 7.16
CA ASN A 203 -5.34 -9.74 7.78
C ASN A 203 -5.25 -8.90 9.06
N TRP A 204 -4.05 -8.60 9.54
CA TRP A 204 -3.81 -7.91 10.81
C TRP A 204 -4.42 -8.64 12.00
N SER A 205 -4.33 -9.96 11.98
CA SER A 205 -4.86 -10.82 13.05
C SER A 205 -4.04 -10.65 14.33
N SER A 206 -4.69 -10.75 15.49
CA SER A 206 -4.01 -10.72 16.80
C SER A 206 -2.91 -11.77 16.88
N GLY A 207 -1.74 -11.38 17.41
CA GLY A 207 -0.56 -12.26 17.54
C GLY A 207 0.35 -12.28 16.30
N TYR A 208 0.03 -11.54 15.25
CA TYR A 208 0.86 -11.40 14.05
C TYR A 208 1.33 -9.96 13.86
N ILE A 209 2.51 -9.79 13.27
CA ILE A 209 2.98 -8.46 12.87
C ILE A 209 2.17 -8.00 11.66
N PRO A 210 1.49 -6.84 11.74
CA PRO A 210 0.70 -6.31 10.62
C PRO A 210 1.56 -6.05 9.39
N MET A 211 1.11 -6.55 8.24
CA MET A 211 1.75 -6.28 6.95
C MET A 211 0.75 -5.65 5.96
N PRO A 212 1.19 -4.72 5.10
CA PRO A 212 2.53 -4.14 5.01
C PRO A 212 2.91 -3.34 6.25
N GLN A 213 4.17 -3.45 6.68
CA GLN A 213 4.65 -2.73 7.86
C GLN A 213 4.75 -1.23 7.57
N GLY A 214 4.10 -0.42 8.41
CA GLY A 214 4.05 1.04 8.21
C GLY A 214 3.14 1.51 7.06
N GLY A 215 2.50 0.58 6.34
CA GLY A 215 1.56 0.87 5.26
C GLY A 215 0.10 0.72 5.65
N LEU A 216 -0.79 0.86 4.68
CA LEU A 216 -2.21 0.58 4.83
C LEU A 216 -2.47 -0.94 4.76
N LYS A 217 -3.50 -1.40 5.48
CA LYS A 217 -4.00 -2.77 5.34
C LYS A 217 -4.33 -3.06 3.87
N MET A 218 -4.00 -4.25 3.43
CA MET A 218 -4.37 -4.71 2.08
C MET A 218 -5.89 -4.69 1.89
N PRO A 219 -6.38 -4.48 0.64
CA PRO A 219 -7.80 -4.60 0.34
C PRO A 219 -8.37 -5.94 0.78
N GLU A 220 -9.56 -5.93 1.38
CA GLU A 220 -10.22 -7.14 1.89
C GLU A 220 -10.40 -8.23 0.81
N CYS A 221 -10.59 -7.82 -0.42
CA CYS A 221 -10.70 -8.73 -1.54
C CYS A 221 -9.41 -9.53 -1.78
N GLU A 222 -8.25 -8.88 -1.78
CA GLU A 222 -6.94 -9.54 -1.93
C GLU A 222 -6.62 -10.46 -0.74
N ILE A 223 -6.96 -10.02 0.47
CA ILE A 223 -6.87 -10.86 1.69
C ILE A 223 -7.73 -12.10 1.54
N LYS A 224 -8.94 -11.96 0.98
CA LYS A 224 -9.85 -13.06 0.71
C LYS A 224 -9.33 -14.01 -0.38
N GLN A 225 -8.63 -13.51 -1.41
CA GLN A 225 -7.95 -14.38 -2.39
C GLN A 225 -6.88 -15.24 -1.72
N ILE A 226 -6.02 -14.64 -0.89
CA ILE A 226 -5.00 -15.36 -0.11
C ILE A 226 -5.66 -16.43 0.77
N ARG A 227 -6.74 -16.08 1.47
CA ARG A 227 -7.47 -17.02 2.33
C ARG A 227 -7.99 -18.21 1.53
N LYS A 228 -8.68 -17.96 0.42
CA LYS A 228 -9.22 -19.01 -0.45
C LYS A 228 -8.14 -19.93 -1.01
N TRP A 229 -6.98 -19.38 -1.41
CA TRP A 229 -5.86 -20.18 -1.88
C TRP A 229 -5.32 -21.11 -0.77
N ILE A 230 -5.23 -20.59 0.47
CA ILE A 230 -4.81 -21.38 1.63
C ILE A 230 -5.83 -22.50 1.91
N ASP A 231 -7.10 -22.16 1.95
CA ASP A 231 -8.18 -23.13 2.22
C ASP A 231 -8.31 -24.20 1.11
N ALA A 232 -7.93 -23.87 -0.12
CA ALA A 232 -7.85 -24.80 -1.25
C ALA A 232 -6.58 -25.68 -1.24
N GLY A 233 -5.76 -25.63 -0.19
CA GLY A 233 -4.55 -26.45 -0.04
C GLY A 233 -3.30 -25.86 -0.68
N MET A 234 -3.33 -24.56 -1.02
CA MET A 234 -2.17 -23.84 -1.56
C MET A 234 -1.58 -24.53 -2.79
N LEU A 235 -2.40 -24.78 -3.80
CA LEU A 235 -1.98 -25.44 -5.05
C LEU A 235 -1.04 -24.51 -5.85
N ASN A 236 -0.06 -25.13 -6.55
CA ASN A 236 0.82 -24.45 -7.50
C ASN A 236 0.22 -24.56 -8.93
N ASN A 237 -0.89 -23.89 -9.16
CA ASN A 237 -1.70 -23.96 -10.38
C ASN A 237 -1.76 -22.65 -11.16
#